data_5b4e12e315e264328fcc6432e7aa5943
#
_entry.id   5b4e12e315e264328fcc6432e7aa5943
#
_cell.length_a   1.000
_cell.length_b   1.000
_cell.length_c   1.000
_cell.angle_alpha   90.00
_cell.angle_beta   90.00
_cell.angle_gamma   90.00
#
_symmetry.space_group_name_H-M   'P 1'
#
loop_
_entity.id
_entity.type
_entity.pdbx_description
1 polymer ?
#
loop_
_entity_poly.entity_id
_entity_poly.type
_entity_poly.pdbx_seq_one_letter_code
_entity_poly.pdbx_strand_id
1 'polypeptide(L)'
;MLDESQMDCSILANIGKAICWIFAPLGWGDWQATVAAVTGLVAKENIVATMGILYGSGDATVWQTLASSFTAVTGMSFLVFNLLCAPCFAAMGAIKREMNNAKWFWFAIGYECGFAYVIALMINYFGKLFTGALAGAGDIIGLIVAFLLLAALIDLLVRPYKESKKLGVKVKVTK
;
A
#
# COMPACT_ATOMS: atom_id res chain seq x y z
N MET A 1 0.99 -5.21 -30.64
CA MET A 1 1.29 -4.47 -29.41
C MET A 1 0.36 -3.27 -29.41
N LEU A 2 -0.30 -2.97 -28.29
CA LEU A 2 -1.15 -1.79 -28.18
C LEU A 2 -0.24 -0.57 -28.06
N ASP A 3 -0.51 0.47 -28.83
CA ASP A 3 0.25 1.71 -28.76
C ASP A 3 0.06 2.38 -27.39
N GLU A 4 1.09 3.05 -26.91
CA GLU A 4 1.10 3.76 -25.61
C GLU A 4 -0.09 4.72 -25.47
N SER A 5 -0.46 5.38 -26.57
CA SER A 5 -1.62 6.26 -26.66
C SER A 5 -2.97 5.54 -26.45
N GLN A 6 -3.06 4.27 -26.81
CA GLN A 6 -4.29 3.47 -26.61
C GLN A 6 -4.39 2.97 -25.16
N MET A 7 -3.27 2.69 -24.52
CA MET A 7 -3.24 2.33 -23.11
C MET A 7 -3.62 3.53 -22.21
N ASP A 8 -3.16 4.73 -22.55
CA ASP A 8 -3.47 5.98 -21.85
C ASP A 8 -4.95 6.36 -21.88
N CYS A 9 -5.69 5.94 -22.90
CA CYS A 9 -7.14 6.18 -23.05
C CYS A 9 -7.99 5.08 -22.41
N SER A 10 -7.40 4.03 -21.86
CA SER A 10 -8.15 2.94 -21.23
C SER A 10 -8.89 3.43 -19.96
N ILE A 11 -10.03 2.79 -19.66
CA ILE A 11 -10.80 3.07 -18.43
C ILE A 11 -9.91 2.86 -17.19
N LEU A 12 -9.04 1.85 -17.23
CA LEU A 12 -8.13 1.52 -16.14
C LEU A 12 -7.07 2.61 -15.92
N ALA A 13 -6.54 3.19 -17.00
CA ALA A 13 -5.62 4.32 -16.93
C ALA A 13 -6.28 5.57 -16.35
N ASN A 14 -7.53 5.85 -16.75
CA ASN A 14 -8.29 6.96 -16.21
C ASN A 14 -8.55 6.80 -14.69
N ILE A 15 -8.88 5.60 -14.23
CA ILE A 15 -9.02 5.30 -12.80
C ILE A 15 -7.68 5.46 -12.10
N GLY A 16 -6.58 4.95 -12.70
CA GLY A 16 -5.23 5.11 -12.18
C GLY A 16 -4.83 6.57 -12.03
N LYS A 17 -5.06 7.40 -13.06
CA LYS A 17 -4.80 8.84 -13.05
C LYS A 17 -5.64 9.60 -12.00
N ALA A 18 -6.88 9.18 -11.77
CA ALA A 18 -7.74 9.79 -10.75
C ALA A 18 -7.28 9.50 -9.31
N ILE A 19 -6.60 8.38 -9.08
CA ILE A 19 -6.22 7.92 -7.74
C ILE A 19 -4.72 8.12 -7.45
N CYS A 20 -3.86 8.25 -8.48
CA CYS A 20 -2.40 8.29 -8.36
C CYS A 20 -1.88 9.39 -7.39
N TRP A 21 -2.62 10.50 -7.25
CA TRP A 21 -2.25 11.57 -6.34
C TRP A 21 -2.19 11.13 -4.86
N ILE A 22 -2.96 10.09 -4.48
CA ILE A 22 -2.95 9.52 -3.12
C ILE A 22 -1.60 8.84 -2.85
N PHE A 23 -0.98 8.27 -3.88
CA PHE A 23 0.29 7.54 -3.79
C PHE A 23 1.52 8.41 -4.04
N ALA A 24 1.33 9.66 -4.48
CA ALA A 24 2.42 10.60 -4.67
C ALA A 24 3.32 10.78 -3.42
N PRO A 25 2.78 10.87 -2.18
CA PRO A 25 3.62 10.96 -0.97
C PRO A 25 4.46 9.71 -0.71
N LEU A 26 4.08 8.55 -1.28
CA LEU A 26 4.83 7.30 -1.16
C LEU A 26 6.00 7.22 -2.14
N GLY A 27 6.12 8.20 -3.06
CA GLY A 27 7.20 8.30 -4.03
C GLY A 27 6.93 7.60 -5.37
N TRP A 28 5.76 6.99 -5.58
CA TRP A 28 5.35 6.30 -6.81
C TRP A 28 3.94 6.72 -7.27
N GLY A 29 3.74 8.03 -7.42
CA GLY A 29 2.49 8.63 -7.88
C GLY A 29 2.21 8.45 -9.38
N ASP A 30 2.74 7.44 -10.03
CA ASP A 30 2.47 7.11 -11.43
C ASP A 30 1.16 6.38 -11.58
N TRP A 31 0.44 6.64 -12.66
CA TRP A 31 -0.79 5.92 -12.94
C TRP A 31 -0.55 4.43 -13.20
N GLN A 32 0.58 4.06 -13.82
CA GLN A 32 0.97 2.66 -14.09
C GLN A 32 1.18 1.89 -12.78
N ALA A 33 1.96 2.45 -11.84
CA ALA A 33 2.19 1.84 -10.54
C ALA A 33 0.87 1.74 -9.74
N THR A 34 0.01 2.75 -9.82
CA THR A 34 -1.30 2.77 -9.18
C THR A 34 -2.21 1.67 -9.72
N VAL A 35 -2.26 1.50 -11.05
CA VAL A 35 -3.02 0.42 -11.70
C VAL A 35 -2.49 -0.94 -11.28
N ALA A 36 -1.15 -1.11 -11.25
CA ALA A 36 -0.54 -2.36 -10.80
C ALA A 36 -0.89 -2.69 -9.35
N ALA A 37 -0.87 -1.71 -8.44
CA ALA A 37 -1.27 -1.89 -7.05
C ALA A 37 -2.75 -2.25 -6.90
N VAL A 38 -3.64 -1.60 -7.66
CA VAL A 38 -5.09 -1.89 -7.64
C VAL A 38 -5.38 -3.29 -8.21
N THR A 39 -4.74 -3.68 -9.32
CA THR A 39 -4.88 -5.02 -9.87
C THR A 39 -4.33 -6.11 -8.95
N GLY A 40 -3.33 -5.77 -8.13
CA GLY A 40 -2.80 -6.63 -7.08
C GLY A 40 -3.81 -7.01 -5.99
N LEU A 41 -4.89 -6.23 -5.82
CA LEU A 41 -6.00 -6.61 -4.93
C LEU A 41 -6.78 -7.82 -5.46
N VAL A 42 -6.79 -8.04 -6.76
CA VAL A 42 -7.43 -9.24 -7.35
C VAL A 42 -6.57 -10.48 -7.07
N ALA A 43 -5.28 -10.38 -7.42
CA ALA A 43 -4.29 -11.40 -7.17
C ALA A 43 -2.91 -10.74 -7.11
N LYS A 44 -2.17 -10.91 -6.03
CA LYS A 44 -0.88 -10.22 -5.81
C LYS A 44 0.18 -10.58 -6.85
N GLU A 45 0.12 -11.79 -7.41
CA GLU A 45 0.97 -12.24 -8.52
C GLU A 45 0.71 -11.46 -9.82
N ASN A 46 -0.47 -10.89 -9.99
CA ASN A 46 -0.80 -10.06 -11.15
C ASN A 46 -0.01 -8.73 -11.21
N ILE A 47 0.52 -8.26 -10.08
CA ILE A 47 1.31 -7.02 -10.02
C ILE A 47 2.49 -7.11 -10.99
N VAL A 48 3.23 -8.21 -10.97
CA VAL A 48 4.42 -8.39 -11.82
C VAL A 48 4.03 -8.43 -13.31
N ALA A 49 2.95 -9.15 -13.64
CA ALA A 49 2.45 -9.21 -15.01
C ALA A 49 1.95 -7.84 -15.50
N THR A 50 1.21 -7.11 -14.68
CA THR A 50 0.72 -5.76 -15.01
C THR A 50 1.87 -4.77 -15.17
N MET A 51 2.86 -4.80 -14.28
CA MET A 51 4.08 -4.00 -14.42
C MET A 51 4.82 -4.33 -15.74
N GLY A 52 4.94 -5.61 -16.07
CA GLY A 52 5.54 -6.05 -17.33
C GLY A 52 4.82 -5.54 -18.57
N ILE A 53 3.51 -5.43 -18.54
CA ILE A 53 2.69 -4.90 -19.63
C ILE A 53 2.78 -3.37 -19.70
N LEU A 54 2.64 -2.68 -18.56
CA LEU A 54 2.55 -1.22 -18.52
C LEU A 54 3.90 -0.53 -18.72
N TYR A 55 5.00 -1.16 -18.31
CA TYR A 55 6.37 -0.63 -18.47
C TYR A 55 7.14 -1.32 -19.60
N GLY A 56 6.56 -2.32 -20.25
CA GLY A 56 7.17 -3.06 -21.35
C GLY A 56 6.79 -2.56 -22.75
N SER A 57 6.08 -1.44 -22.86
CA SER A 57 5.70 -0.83 -24.14
C SER A 57 6.85 0.04 -24.66
N GLY A 58 7.45 -0.36 -25.77
CA GLY A 58 8.50 0.39 -26.46
C GLY A 58 9.74 -0.45 -26.78
N ASP A 59 10.77 0.21 -27.35
CA ASP A 59 12.06 -0.41 -27.73
C ASP A 59 12.97 -0.67 -26.51
N ALA A 60 12.66 -0.07 -25.34
CA ALA A 60 13.39 -0.30 -24.11
C ALA A 60 12.95 -1.61 -23.43
N THR A 61 13.90 -2.30 -22.82
CA THR A 61 13.55 -3.46 -21.99
C THR A 61 12.76 -3.02 -20.77
N VAL A 62 11.78 -3.83 -20.31
CA VAL A 62 10.97 -3.58 -19.10
C VAL A 62 11.83 -3.12 -17.93
N TRP A 63 13.01 -3.72 -17.75
CA TRP A 63 13.95 -3.40 -16.68
C TRP A 63 14.53 -1.99 -16.77
N GLN A 64 14.80 -1.49 -17.97
CA GLN A 64 15.31 -0.14 -18.16
C GLN A 64 14.23 0.90 -17.84
N THR A 65 13.01 0.67 -18.30
CA THR A 65 11.87 1.56 -18.01
C THR A 65 11.54 1.56 -16.52
N LEU A 66 11.54 0.40 -15.87
CA LEU A 66 11.35 0.29 -14.43
C LEU A 66 12.45 1.03 -13.64
N ALA A 67 13.72 0.84 -14.04
CA ALA A 67 14.85 1.49 -13.38
C ALA A 67 14.86 3.02 -13.54
N SER A 68 14.26 3.54 -14.62
CA SER A 68 14.08 4.99 -14.80
C SER A 68 12.93 5.56 -13.98
N SER A 69 11.86 4.77 -13.75
CA SER A 69 10.66 5.20 -13.04
C SER A 69 10.76 5.01 -11.53
N PHE A 70 11.48 3.97 -11.06
CA PHE A 70 11.63 3.66 -9.66
C PHE A 70 13.08 3.82 -9.18
N THR A 71 13.28 4.57 -8.13
CA THR A 71 14.52 4.51 -7.35
C THR A 71 14.46 3.30 -6.41
N ALA A 72 15.61 2.88 -5.86
CA ALA A 72 15.64 1.78 -4.88
C ALA A 72 14.70 2.03 -3.69
N VAL A 73 14.59 3.28 -3.24
CA VAL A 73 13.73 3.69 -2.11
C VAL A 73 12.25 3.61 -2.49
N THR A 74 11.88 4.19 -3.63
CA THR A 74 10.47 4.18 -4.08
C THR A 74 10.01 2.79 -4.47
N GLY A 75 10.89 1.98 -5.06
CA GLY A 75 10.61 0.56 -5.33
C GLY A 75 10.38 -0.23 -4.05
N MET A 76 11.20 -0.01 -3.01
CA MET A 76 11.01 -0.64 -1.71
C MET A 76 9.69 -0.22 -1.06
N SER A 77 9.36 1.08 -1.11
CA SER A 77 8.06 1.61 -0.63
C SER A 77 6.88 0.93 -1.34
N PHE A 78 6.96 0.79 -2.67
CA PHE A 78 5.93 0.12 -3.48
C PHE A 78 5.77 -1.35 -3.10
N LEU A 79 6.86 -2.09 -2.97
CA LEU A 79 6.84 -3.51 -2.61
C LEU A 79 6.25 -3.74 -1.22
N VAL A 80 6.68 -2.94 -0.23
CA VAL A 80 6.18 -3.07 1.15
C VAL A 80 4.71 -2.67 1.25
N PHE A 81 4.27 -1.63 0.52
CA PHE A 81 2.86 -1.28 0.44
C PHE A 81 2.02 -2.45 -0.07
N ASN A 82 2.40 -3.04 -1.20
CA ASN A 82 1.67 -4.17 -1.79
C ASN A 82 1.72 -5.44 -0.92
N LEU A 83 2.79 -5.63 -0.15
CA LEU A 83 2.90 -6.76 0.78
C LEU A 83 1.94 -6.63 1.97
N LEU A 84 1.88 -5.43 2.57
CA LEU A 84 1.11 -5.15 3.79
C LEU A 84 -0.33 -4.72 3.53
N CYS A 85 -0.65 -4.24 2.32
CA CYS A 85 -2.01 -3.83 1.95
C CYS A 85 -2.97 -5.02 1.99
N ALA A 86 -4.27 -4.73 1.99
CA ALA A 86 -5.36 -5.69 2.06
C ALA A 86 -5.08 -6.97 1.26
N PRO A 87 -5.48 -8.14 1.77
CA PRO A 87 -5.32 -9.40 1.08
C PRO A 87 -6.16 -9.43 -0.20
N CYS A 88 -5.86 -10.37 -1.10
CA CYS A 88 -6.62 -10.54 -2.34
C CYS A 88 -8.10 -10.83 -2.08
N PHE A 89 -8.96 -10.60 -3.06
CA PHE A 89 -10.42 -10.78 -2.92
C PHE A 89 -10.83 -12.17 -2.42
N ALA A 90 -10.09 -13.22 -2.77
CA ALA A 90 -10.34 -14.56 -2.28
C ALA A 90 -10.16 -14.65 -0.74
N ALA A 91 -9.06 -14.09 -0.24
CA ALA A 91 -8.79 -14.06 1.20
C ALA A 91 -9.77 -13.12 1.94
N MET A 92 -10.13 -11.98 1.33
CA MET A 92 -11.18 -11.09 1.88
C MET A 92 -12.53 -11.82 2.00
N GLY A 93 -12.88 -12.66 1.02
CA GLY A 93 -14.08 -13.50 1.07
C GLY A 93 -14.05 -14.49 2.25
N ALA A 94 -12.90 -15.10 2.52
CA ALA A 94 -12.70 -15.98 3.66
C ALA A 94 -12.82 -15.24 5.00
N ILE A 95 -12.13 -14.11 5.14
CA ILE A 95 -12.16 -13.25 6.34
C ILE A 95 -13.61 -12.79 6.63
N LYS A 96 -14.34 -12.36 5.60
CA LYS A 96 -15.74 -11.94 5.74
C LYS A 96 -16.63 -13.06 6.29
N ARG A 97 -16.40 -14.28 5.84
CA ARG A 97 -17.16 -15.45 6.28
C ARG A 97 -16.84 -15.82 7.73
N GLU A 98 -15.56 -15.76 8.12
CA GLU A 98 -15.14 -16.08 9.49
C GLU A 98 -15.57 -15.00 10.49
N MET A 99 -15.45 -13.73 10.14
CA MET A 99 -15.79 -12.63 11.04
C MET A 99 -17.31 -12.50 11.31
N ASN A 100 -18.16 -12.96 10.40
CA ASN A 100 -19.63 -12.90 10.48
C ASN A 100 -20.20 -11.53 10.91
N ASN A 101 -19.40 -10.44 10.74
CA ASN A 101 -19.77 -9.09 11.10
C ASN A 101 -19.14 -8.09 10.10
N ALA A 102 -20.00 -7.46 9.30
CA ALA A 102 -19.56 -6.54 8.26
C ALA A 102 -18.76 -5.32 8.79
N LYS A 103 -19.08 -4.82 9.99
CA LYS A 103 -18.38 -3.67 10.59
C LYS A 103 -16.92 -4.01 10.90
N TRP A 104 -16.67 -5.16 11.50
CA TRP A 104 -15.32 -5.61 11.83
C TRP A 104 -14.52 -5.99 10.59
N PHE A 105 -15.19 -6.55 9.57
CA PHE A 105 -14.57 -6.83 8.29
C PHE A 105 -14.03 -5.56 7.62
N TRP A 106 -14.88 -4.52 7.46
CA TRP A 106 -14.45 -3.25 6.87
C TRP A 106 -13.40 -2.53 7.70
N PHE A 107 -13.50 -2.63 9.03
CA PHE A 107 -12.47 -2.10 9.93
C PHE A 107 -11.12 -2.79 9.71
N ALA A 108 -11.08 -4.12 9.60
CA ALA A 108 -9.86 -4.88 9.37
C ALA A 108 -9.19 -4.48 8.03
N ILE A 109 -9.96 -4.44 6.95
CA ILE A 109 -9.44 -4.04 5.63
C ILE A 109 -8.92 -2.59 5.65
N GLY A 110 -9.68 -1.67 6.25
CA GLY A 110 -9.26 -0.27 6.39
C GLY A 110 -8.00 -0.12 7.25
N TYR A 111 -7.87 -0.91 8.31
CA TYR A 111 -6.69 -0.94 9.16
C TYR A 111 -5.46 -1.46 8.39
N GLU A 112 -5.57 -2.56 7.66
CA GLU A 112 -4.47 -3.13 6.86
C GLU A 112 -3.98 -2.14 5.79
N CYS A 113 -4.90 -1.55 5.02
CA CYS A 113 -4.57 -0.55 4.02
C CYS A 113 -3.93 0.71 4.64
N GLY A 114 -4.48 1.21 5.74
CA GLY A 114 -3.95 2.37 6.45
C GLY A 114 -2.57 2.10 7.04
N PHE A 115 -2.37 0.94 7.64
CA PHE A 115 -1.08 0.52 8.18
C PHE A 115 -0.03 0.38 7.07
N ALA A 116 -0.38 -0.27 5.94
CA ALA A 116 0.49 -0.39 4.78
C ALA A 116 0.91 0.97 4.24
N TYR A 117 -0.04 1.92 4.16
CA TYR A 117 0.23 3.29 3.72
C TYR A 117 1.22 4.01 4.63
N VAL A 118 1.03 3.94 5.95
CA VAL A 118 1.92 4.55 6.94
C VAL A 118 3.33 3.99 6.84
N ILE A 119 3.49 2.67 6.77
CA ILE A 119 4.81 2.03 6.66
C ILE A 119 5.50 2.39 5.35
N ALA A 120 4.79 2.36 4.22
CA ALA A 120 5.35 2.72 2.93
C ALA A 120 5.78 4.20 2.88
N LEU A 121 4.99 5.09 3.47
CA LEU A 121 5.31 6.51 3.63
C LEU A 121 6.59 6.68 4.46
N MET A 122 6.71 5.99 5.58
CA MET A 122 7.91 6.02 6.41
C MET A 122 9.14 5.57 5.62
N ILE A 123 9.05 4.47 4.88
CA ILE A 123 10.16 3.95 4.06
C ILE A 123 10.59 4.99 3.02
N ASN A 124 9.64 5.65 2.35
CA ASN A 124 9.97 6.67 1.36
C ASN A 124 10.71 7.86 1.98
N TYR A 125 10.21 8.43 3.08
CA TYR A 125 10.82 9.61 3.69
C TYR A 125 12.14 9.30 4.42
N PHE A 126 12.24 8.20 5.13
CA PHE A 126 13.51 7.76 5.72
C PHE A 126 14.53 7.39 4.65
N GLY A 127 14.10 6.71 3.58
CA GLY A 127 14.98 6.41 2.46
C GLY A 127 15.52 7.67 1.79
N LYS A 128 14.70 8.69 1.56
CA LYS A 128 15.14 10.01 1.05
C LYS A 128 16.10 10.70 2.00
N LEU A 129 15.90 10.58 3.31
CA LEU A 129 16.82 11.12 4.30
C LEU A 129 18.20 10.46 4.20
N PHE A 130 18.27 9.12 4.11
CA PHE A 130 19.53 8.38 4.01
C PHE A 130 20.25 8.61 2.68
N THR A 131 19.51 8.80 1.59
CA THR A 131 20.08 9.07 0.26
C THR A 131 20.39 10.55 0.01
N GLY A 132 20.04 11.45 0.95
CA GLY A 132 20.24 12.89 0.79
C GLY A 132 19.36 13.53 -0.29
N ALA A 133 18.31 12.85 -0.73
CA ALA A 133 17.41 13.27 -1.80
C ALA A 133 16.27 14.19 -1.32
N LEU A 134 16.42 14.82 -0.16
CA LEU A 134 15.45 15.80 0.36
C LEU A 134 15.59 17.11 -0.44
N ALA A 135 14.67 17.39 -1.35
CA ALA A 135 14.78 18.48 -2.30
C ALA A 135 13.82 19.67 -2.05
N GLY A 136 12.90 19.58 -1.08
CA GLY A 136 11.89 20.63 -0.89
C GLY A 136 11.25 20.70 0.49
N ALA A 137 10.53 21.80 0.74
CA ALA A 137 9.75 22.00 1.98
C ALA A 137 8.71 20.87 2.20
N GLY A 138 8.16 20.31 1.12
CA GLY A 138 7.22 19.19 1.18
C GLY A 138 7.85 17.91 1.74
N ASP A 139 9.12 17.64 1.39
CA ASP A 139 9.85 16.48 1.91
C ASP A 139 10.14 16.61 3.40
N ILE A 140 10.43 17.84 3.87
CA ILE A 140 10.65 18.12 5.29
C ILE A 140 9.37 17.91 6.10
N ILE A 141 8.23 18.40 5.60
CA ILE A 141 6.91 18.19 6.23
C ILE A 141 6.59 16.70 6.27
N GLY A 142 6.79 15.97 5.17
CA GLY A 142 6.59 14.54 5.10
C GLY A 142 7.49 13.76 6.06
N LEU A 143 8.74 14.19 6.23
CA LEU A 143 9.67 13.61 7.20
C LEU A 143 9.19 13.81 8.64
N ILE A 144 8.72 15.02 8.99
CA ILE A 144 8.15 15.31 10.32
C ILE A 144 6.95 14.42 10.58
N VAL A 145 6.05 14.28 9.61
CA VAL A 145 4.89 13.39 9.71
C VAL A 145 5.33 11.93 9.89
N ALA A 146 6.34 11.46 9.15
CA ALA A 146 6.89 10.12 9.29
C ALA A 146 7.46 9.87 10.69
N PHE A 147 8.17 10.83 11.28
CA PHE A 147 8.67 10.74 12.66
C PHE A 147 7.55 10.72 13.69
N LEU A 148 6.50 11.53 13.53
CA LEU A 148 5.33 11.53 14.40
C LEU A 148 4.60 10.19 14.35
N LEU A 149 4.44 9.63 13.15
CA LEU A 149 3.82 8.30 12.95
C LEU A 149 4.67 7.19 13.58
N LEU A 150 6.01 7.26 13.44
CA LEU A 150 6.90 6.32 14.10
C LEU A 150 6.79 6.39 15.62
N ALA A 151 6.79 7.59 16.17
CA ALA A 151 6.63 7.79 17.61
C ALA A 151 5.28 7.26 18.12
N ALA A 152 4.19 7.52 17.38
CA ALA A 152 2.86 7.00 17.71
C ALA A 152 2.82 5.47 17.64
N LEU A 153 3.49 4.86 16.67
CA LEU A 153 3.57 3.41 16.51
C LEU A 153 4.37 2.77 17.65
N ILE A 154 5.48 3.38 18.05
CA ILE A 154 6.27 2.94 19.21
C ILE A 154 5.47 3.08 20.50
N ASP A 155 4.74 4.21 20.71
CA ASP A 155 3.89 4.40 21.90
C ASP A 155 2.79 3.32 21.95
N LEU A 156 2.20 2.98 20.80
CA LEU A 156 1.18 1.96 20.71
C LEU A 156 1.73 0.56 21.02
N LEU A 157 2.97 0.25 20.63
CA LEU A 157 3.64 -1.03 20.92
C LEU A 157 4.09 -1.13 22.38
N VAL A 158 4.55 -0.02 22.96
CA VAL A 158 5.06 0.02 24.34
C VAL A 158 3.92 0.13 25.37
N ARG A 159 2.76 0.61 24.93
CA ARG A 159 1.61 0.79 25.81
C ARG A 159 1.13 -0.55 26.38
N PRO A 160 1.22 -0.80 27.70
CA PRO A 160 0.80 -2.07 28.26
C PRO A 160 -0.70 -2.28 28.01
N TYR A 161 -1.05 -3.39 27.40
CA TYR A 161 -2.43 -3.78 27.18
C TYR A 161 -3.13 -3.91 28.54
N LYS A 162 -4.06 -3.00 28.85
CA LYS A 162 -4.95 -3.14 30.00
C LYS A 162 -6.00 -4.18 29.67
N GLU A 163 -5.73 -5.40 30.09
CA GLU A 163 -6.71 -6.48 30.00
C GLU A 163 -8.00 -6.04 30.71
N SER A 164 -9.08 -5.87 29.93
CA SER A 164 -10.40 -5.59 30.51
C SER A 164 -10.89 -6.84 31.22
N LYS A 165 -10.75 -6.90 32.55
CA LYS A 165 -11.22 -7.98 33.44
C LYS A 165 -12.76 -8.17 33.43
N LYS A 166 -13.47 -7.77 32.38
CA LYS A 166 -14.94 -7.87 32.27
C LYS A 166 -15.43 -8.95 31.29
N LEU A 167 -14.68 -10.00 31.07
CA LEU A 167 -15.17 -11.20 30.40
C LEU A 167 -15.31 -12.35 31.41
N GLY A 168 -16.15 -12.11 32.42
CA GLY A 168 -16.72 -13.19 33.23
C GLY A 168 -17.82 -13.88 32.42
N VAL A 169 -17.45 -14.72 31.47
CA VAL A 169 -18.41 -15.64 30.84
C VAL A 169 -18.79 -16.67 31.88
N LYS A 170 -19.96 -16.50 32.50
CA LYS A 170 -20.60 -17.56 33.28
C LYS A 170 -21.05 -18.66 32.32
N VAL A 171 -20.20 -19.64 32.11
CA VAL A 171 -20.58 -20.86 31.42
C VAL A 171 -21.57 -21.61 32.31
N LYS A 172 -22.87 -21.55 31.97
CA LYS A 172 -23.90 -22.35 32.61
C LYS A 172 -23.78 -23.75 32.04
N VAL A 173 -23.08 -24.62 32.74
CA VAL A 173 -23.06 -26.06 32.43
C VAL A 173 -24.42 -26.59 32.82
N THR A 174 -25.27 -26.89 31.83
CA THR A 174 -26.51 -27.65 32.01
C THR A 174 -26.14 -29.12 32.07
N LYS A 175 -26.46 -29.76 33.20
CA LYS A 175 -26.33 -31.20 33.43
C LYS A 175 -27.42 -31.95 32.68
#